data_4469995db9019f373d89bccc012d9e1a
#
_entry.id   4469995db9019f373d89bccc012d9e1a
#
_cell.length_a   1.000
_cell.length_b   1.000
_cell.length_c   1.000
_cell.angle_alpha   90.00
_cell.angle_beta   90.00
_cell.angle_gamma   90.00
#
_symmetry.space_group_name_H-M   'P 1'
#
loop_
_entity.id
_entity.type
_entity.pdbx_description
1 polymer ?
#
loop_
_entity_poly.entity_id
_entity_poly.type
_entity_poly.pdbx_seq_one_letter_code
_entity_poly.pdbx_strand_id
1 'polypeptide(L)'
;MKDKMAKATDIYNFRLIEDVLSTSGQPTEAQLRAAASEGYEVIINLALHDDPRYSLSDETGLIEGLGMVYVHIPVQFDAPTEDDLLAFFQAMEMYKGKKIHIHCAANMRVTAFLGLYLMVKQGQAESIAFESMRSVWEPNDVWSSFISSMVTKYAEGAPADAKKRRARAWLAFVT
;
A
#
# COMPACT_ATOMS: atom_id res chain seq x y z
N MET A 1 -13.78 -1.66 33.96
CA MET A 1 -13.68 -1.25 32.54
C MET A 1 -13.18 -2.47 31.75
N LYS A 2 -13.96 -2.96 30.81
CA LYS A 2 -13.45 -3.99 29.88
C LYS A 2 -12.45 -3.28 28.98
N ASP A 3 -11.17 -3.62 29.07
CA ASP A 3 -10.18 -3.16 28.09
C ASP A 3 -10.68 -3.53 26.71
N LYS A 4 -10.90 -2.51 25.88
CA LYS A 4 -11.31 -2.72 24.50
C LYS A 4 -10.16 -3.42 23.78
N MET A 5 -10.36 -4.68 23.42
CA MET A 5 -9.34 -5.43 22.67
C MET A 5 -9.01 -4.68 21.37
N ALA A 6 -7.72 -4.55 21.09
CA ALA A 6 -7.24 -3.92 19.85
C ALA A 6 -7.77 -4.68 18.63
N LYS A 7 -8.06 -3.96 17.55
CA LYS A 7 -8.45 -4.51 16.25
C LYS A 7 -7.56 -3.94 15.16
N ALA A 8 -7.39 -4.66 14.06
CA ALA A 8 -6.65 -4.14 12.92
C ALA A 8 -7.29 -2.83 12.38
N THR A 9 -8.61 -2.73 12.41
CA THR A 9 -9.33 -1.52 11.99
C THR A 9 -9.07 -0.29 12.87
N ASP A 10 -8.50 -0.46 14.05
CA ASP A 10 -8.14 0.66 14.95
C ASP A 10 -6.76 1.26 14.61
N ILE A 11 -6.01 0.69 13.65
CA ILE A 11 -4.71 1.21 13.22
C ILE A 11 -4.88 2.60 12.57
N TYR A 12 -3.95 3.49 12.84
CA TYR A 12 -3.95 4.85 12.31
C TYR A 12 -4.08 4.86 10.78
N ASN A 13 -5.00 5.66 10.25
CA ASN A 13 -5.31 5.75 8.82
C ASN A 13 -5.61 4.41 8.15
N PHE A 14 -6.25 3.48 8.85
CA PHE A 14 -6.65 2.20 8.29
C PHE A 14 -7.63 2.39 7.12
N ARG A 15 -7.39 1.65 6.03
CA ARG A 15 -8.28 1.54 4.87
C ARG A 15 -8.46 0.07 4.49
N LEU A 16 -9.70 -0.37 4.43
CA LEU A 16 -10.04 -1.65 3.83
C LEU A 16 -10.15 -1.45 2.30
N ILE A 17 -9.33 -2.16 1.55
CA ILE A 17 -9.31 -2.10 0.09
C ILE A 17 -10.17 -3.20 -0.51
N GLU A 18 -9.94 -4.41 -0.04
CA GLU A 18 -10.69 -5.64 -0.36
C GLU A 18 -10.75 -6.50 0.90
N ASP A 19 -11.58 -7.54 0.91
CA ASP A 19 -11.72 -8.44 2.08
C ASP A 19 -10.39 -9.02 2.58
N VAL A 20 -9.43 -9.18 1.68
CA VAL A 20 -8.10 -9.76 1.96
C VAL A 20 -6.96 -8.75 1.84
N LEU A 21 -7.26 -7.47 1.68
CA LEU A 21 -6.26 -6.42 1.48
C LEU A 21 -6.63 -5.16 2.25
N SER A 22 -5.74 -4.72 3.12
CA SER A 22 -5.89 -3.46 3.87
C SER A 22 -4.58 -2.70 3.98
N THR A 23 -4.69 -1.41 4.27
CA THR A 23 -3.56 -0.49 4.40
C THR A 23 -3.69 0.38 5.63
N SER A 24 -2.57 0.88 6.13
CA SER A 24 -2.58 1.82 7.28
C SER A 24 -1.27 2.60 7.44
N GLY A 25 -1.24 3.49 8.43
CA GLY A 25 -0.03 3.98 9.05
C GLY A 25 0.59 2.93 9.98
N GLN A 26 1.55 3.34 10.82
CA GLN A 26 2.29 2.42 11.69
C GLN A 26 1.38 1.75 12.71
N PRO A 27 1.28 0.41 12.72
CA PRO A 27 0.57 -0.33 13.76
C PRO A 27 1.35 -0.35 15.08
N THR A 28 0.62 -0.45 16.18
CA THR A 28 1.18 -0.84 17.48
C THR A 28 1.40 -2.36 17.53
N GLU A 29 2.18 -2.82 18.52
CA GLU A 29 2.33 -4.27 18.76
C GLU A 29 0.98 -4.96 19.01
N ALA A 30 0.10 -4.34 19.81
CA ALA A 30 -1.23 -4.89 20.11
C ALA A 30 -2.09 -5.00 18.84
N GLN A 31 -1.98 -4.04 17.93
CA GLN A 31 -2.69 -4.06 16.65
C GLN A 31 -2.14 -5.11 15.69
N LEU A 32 -0.83 -5.36 15.67
CA LEU A 32 -0.23 -6.45 14.88
C LEU A 32 -0.65 -7.83 15.42
N ARG A 33 -0.74 -7.99 16.75
CA ARG A 33 -1.29 -9.20 17.37
C ARG A 33 -2.75 -9.40 17.00
N ALA A 34 -3.54 -8.33 16.99
CA ALA A 34 -4.93 -8.37 16.53
C ALA A 34 -5.03 -8.77 15.05
N ALA A 35 -4.20 -8.21 14.19
CA ALA A 35 -4.15 -8.58 12.78
C ALA A 35 -3.88 -10.08 12.58
N ALA A 36 -2.91 -10.64 13.30
CA ALA A 36 -2.65 -12.08 13.27
C ALA A 36 -3.89 -12.90 13.67
N SER A 37 -4.58 -12.48 14.73
CA SER A 37 -5.82 -13.12 15.21
C SER A 37 -6.98 -12.99 14.22
N GLU A 38 -7.00 -11.93 13.43
CA GLU A 38 -8.01 -11.66 12.38
C GLU A 38 -7.69 -12.35 11.04
N GLY A 39 -6.65 -13.18 11.00
CA GLY A 39 -6.31 -14.01 9.86
C GLY A 39 -5.38 -13.36 8.83
N TYR A 40 -4.77 -12.22 9.13
CA TYR A 40 -3.72 -11.68 8.26
C TYR A 40 -2.53 -12.62 8.22
N GLU A 41 -1.97 -12.80 7.04
CA GLU A 41 -0.90 -13.76 6.76
C GLU A 41 0.41 -13.06 6.37
N VAL A 42 0.33 -11.86 5.81
CA VAL A 42 1.47 -11.09 5.32
C VAL A 42 1.36 -9.64 5.77
N ILE A 43 2.45 -9.11 6.27
CA ILE A 43 2.63 -7.68 6.58
C ILE A 43 3.73 -7.12 5.66
N ILE A 44 3.39 -6.09 4.89
CA ILE A 44 4.35 -5.36 4.05
C ILE A 44 4.55 -3.98 4.66
N ASN A 45 5.79 -3.60 4.95
CA ASN A 45 6.15 -2.30 5.51
C ASN A 45 6.99 -1.49 4.51
N LEU A 46 6.50 -0.32 4.15
CA LEU A 46 7.21 0.63 3.25
C LEU A 46 7.93 1.75 4.01
N ALA A 47 7.85 1.79 5.33
CA ALA A 47 8.49 2.82 6.13
C ALA A 47 9.98 2.52 6.35
N LEU A 48 10.73 3.58 6.66
CA LEU A 48 12.06 3.47 7.24
C LEU A 48 11.94 3.15 8.73
N HIS A 49 12.91 2.43 9.29
CA HIS A 49 13.00 2.18 10.73
C HIS A 49 13.96 3.17 11.42
N ASP A 50 13.88 4.44 11.06
CA ASP A 50 14.77 5.51 11.49
C ASP A 50 14.15 6.47 12.53
N ASP A 51 12.84 6.39 12.75
CA ASP A 51 12.14 7.24 13.72
C ASP A 51 11.32 6.39 14.69
N PRO A 52 11.66 6.39 16.00
CA PRO A 52 10.94 5.61 17.02
C PRO A 52 9.46 5.96 17.16
N ARG A 53 9.04 7.13 16.69
CA ARG A 53 7.62 7.53 16.71
C ARG A 53 6.77 6.76 15.70
N TYR A 54 7.41 6.22 14.66
CA TYR A 54 6.77 5.56 13.51
C TYR A 54 7.39 4.19 13.19
N SER A 55 8.01 3.56 14.19
CA SER A 55 8.60 2.24 14.06
C SER A 55 8.57 1.49 15.39
N LEU A 56 8.55 0.18 15.31
CA LEU A 56 8.71 -0.71 16.46
C LEU A 56 10.17 -1.16 16.55
N SER A 57 10.65 -1.42 17.76
CA SER A 57 12.05 -1.81 18.00
C SER A 57 12.42 -3.15 17.34
N ASP A 58 11.47 -4.10 17.28
CA ASP A 58 11.64 -5.41 16.65
C ASP A 58 10.36 -5.86 15.95
N GLU A 59 9.96 -5.15 14.90
CA GLU A 59 8.77 -5.49 14.13
C GLU A 59 8.92 -6.83 13.42
N THR A 60 10.10 -7.13 12.88
CA THR A 60 10.40 -8.39 12.21
C THR A 60 10.18 -9.59 13.15
N GLY A 61 10.81 -9.58 14.31
CA GLY A 61 10.69 -10.66 15.29
C GLY A 61 9.26 -10.82 15.82
N LEU A 62 8.54 -9.71 16.02
CA LEU A 62 7.13 -9.75 16.43
C LEU A 62 6.26 -10.41 15.37
N ILE A 63 6.34 -9.98 14.12
CA ILE A 63 5.49 -10.46 13.03
C ILE A 63 5.78 -11.93 12.72
N GLU A 64 7.04 -12.31 12.62
CA GLU A 64 7.45 -13.70 12.40
C GLU A 64 7.05 -14.60 13.58
N GLY A 65 7.19 -14.11 14.81
CA GLY A 65 6.75 -14.81 16.02
C GLY A 65 5.23 -15.02 16.08
N LEU A 66 4.45 -14.20 15.39
CA LEU A 66 3.00 -14.35 15.24
C LEU A 66 2.60 -15.29 14.09
N GLY A 67 3.57 -15.86 13.37
CA GLY A 67 3.32 -16.77 12.25
C GLY A 67 2.97 -16.07 10.93
N MET A 68 3.16 -14.75 10.84
CA MET A 68 2.97 -13.98 9.61
C MET A 68 4.29 -13.81 8.87
N VAL A 69 4.20 -13.61 7.55
CA VAL A 69 5.34 -13.21 6.72
C VAL A 69 5.55 -11.70 6.84
N TYR A 70 6.78 -11.27 7.01
CA TYR A 70 7.16 -9.87 7.01
C TYR A 70 7.99 -9.51 5.79
N VAL A 71 7.55 -8.49 5.06
CA VAL A 71 8.26 -7.94 3.90
C VAL A 71 8.56 -6.47 4.18
N HIS A 72 9.82 -6.11 4.25
CA HIS A 72 10.26 -4.73 4.46
C HIS A 72 10.87 -4.16 3.18
N ILE A 73 10.24 -3.12 2.64
CA ILE A 73 10.69 -2.37 1.47
C ILE A 73 10.83 -0.92 1.90
N PRO A 74 11.99 -0.50 2.42
CA PRO A 74 12.16 0.86 2.93
C PRO A 74 12.15 1.88 1.78
N VAL A 75 11.12 2.71 1.72
CA VAL A 75 10.93 3.76 0.71
C VAL A 75 11.21 5.12 1.32
N GLN A 76 12.18 5.85 0.77
CA GLN A 76 12.44 7.24 1.14
C GLN A 76 11.24 8.11 0.75
N PHE A 77 10.69 8.84 1.72
CA PHE A 77 9.50 9.65 1.45
C PHE A 77 9.77 10.82 0.48
N ASP A 78 10.95 11.39 0.52
CA ASP A 78 11.39 12.49 -0.35
C ASP A 78 12.08 12.03 -1.64
N ALA A 79 12.31 10.74 -1.81
CA ALA A 79 12.99 10.16 -2.95
C ALA A 79 12.49 8.73 -3.29
N PRO A 80 11.20 8.52 -3.61
CA PRO A 80 10.70 7.22 -4.04
C PRO A 80 11.38 6.81 -5.35
N THR A 81 11.67 5.51 -5.49
CA THR A 81 12.34 4.97 -6.68
C THR A 81 11.49 3.94 -7.40
N GLU A 82 11.74 3.76 -8.69
CA GLU A 82 11.11 2.68 -9.46
C GLU A 82 11.50 1.30 -8.93
N ASP A 83 12.74 1.11 -8.48
CA ASP A 83 13.17 -0.18 -7.90
C ASP A 83 12.36 -0.54 -6.65
N ASP A 84 12.06 0.43 -5.79
CA ASP A 84 11.18 0.23 -4.64
C ASP A 84 9.77 -0.18 -5.09
N LEU A 85 9.23 0.48 -6.12
CA LEU A 85 7.92 0.17 -6.67
C LEU A 85 7.88 -1.24 -7.26
N LEU A 86 8.92 -1.64 -8.01
CA LEU A 86 9.00 -2.98 -8.59
C LEU A 86 9.14 -4.05 -7.50
N ALA A 87 9.89 -3.80 -6.44
CA ALA A 87 9.96 -4.69 -5.28
C ALA A 87 8.58 -4.85 -4.61
N PHE A 88 7.82 -3.75 -4.50
CA PHE A 88 6.44 -3.79 -4.01
C PHE A 88 5.52 -4.61 -4.93
N PHE A 89 5.60 -4.41 -6.24
CA PHE A 89 4.82 -5.20 -7.20
C PHE A 89 5.15 -6.69 -7.09
N GLN A 90 6.43 -7.03 -6.97
CA GLN A 90 6.87 -8.41 -6.80
C GLN A 90 6.31 -9.04 -5.52
N ALA A 91 6.32 -8.33 -4.41
CA ALA A 91 5.75 -8.82 -3.15
C ALA A 91 4.24 -9.04 -3.28
N MET A 92 3.50 -8.12 -3.89
CA MET A 92 2.06 -8.24 -4.11
C MET A 92 1.70 -9.45 -4.98
N GLU A 93 2.46 -9.70 -6.03
CA GLU A 93 2.25 -10.86 -6.90
C GLU A 93 2.66 -12.18 -6.20
N MET A 94 3.74 -12.19 -5.43
CA MET A 94 4.21 -13.35 -4.69
C MET A 94 3.19 -13.85 -3.67
N TYR A 95 2.54 -12.94 -2.98
CA TYR A 95 1.57 -13.25 -1.93
C TYR A 95 0.11 -13.12 -2.36
N LYS A 96 -0.13 -13.11 -3.66
CA LYS A 96 -1.49 -13.04 -4.21
C LYS A 96 -2.37 -14.16 -3.67
N GLY A 97 -3.58 -13.81 -3.24
CA GLY A 97 -4.51 -14.74 -2.61
C GLY A 97 -4.35 -14.90 -1.09
N LYS A 98 -3.30 -14.34 -0.50
CA LYS A 98 -3.13 -14.24 0.95
C LYS A 98 -3.84 -13.01 1.50
N LYS A 99 -4.14 -13.03 2.80
CA LYS A 99 -4.65 -11.83 3.48
C LYS A 99 -3.49 -10.93 3.87
N ILE A 100 -3.38 -9.78 3.23
CA ILE A 100 -2.24 -8.86 3.28
C ILE A 100 -2.64 -7.55 3.97
N HIS A 101 -1.80 -7.10 4.89
CA HIS A 101 -1.84 -5.74 5.41
C HIS A 101 -0.56 -5.00 5.03
N ILE A 102 -0.70 -3.79 4.50
CA ILE A 102 0.42 -2.96 4.05
C ILE A 102 0.43 -1.68 4.88
N HIS A 103 1.59 -1.33 5.43
CA HIS A 103 1.70 -0.08 6.20
C HIS A 103 2.98 0.71 5.87
N CYS A 104 2.96 1.96 6.28
CA CYS A 104 4.12 2.81 6.46
C CYS A 104 3.91 3.68 7.70
N ALA A 105 4.45 4.89 7.79
CA ALA A 105 4.20 5.76 8.95
C ALA A 105 2.76 6.29 8.99
N ALA A 106 2.25 6.81 7.87
CA ALA A 106 0.95 7.49 7.79
C ALA A 106 0.06 7.05 6.61
N ASN A 107 0.32 5.90 6.02
CA ASN A 107 -0.40 5.37 4.86
C ASN A 107 -0.21 6.16 3.54
N MET A 108 0.70 7.12 3.50
CA MET A 108 0.91 7.95 2.30
C MET A 108 1.67 7.20 1.20
N ARG A 109 2.86 6.65 1.50
CA ARG A 109 3.66 5.84 0.55
C ARG A 109 2.89 4.62 0.07
N VAL A 110 2.18 3.98 0.98
CA VAL A 110 1.40 2.78 0.69
C VAL A 110 0.30 3.07 -0.32
N THR A 111 -0.52 4.09 -0.08
CA THR A 111 -1.66 4.39 -0.96
C THR A 111 -1.22 4.85 -2.34
N ALA A 112 -0.07 5.52 -2.46
CA ALA A 112 0.51 5.87 -3.75
C ALA A 112 1.01 4.63 -4.51
N PHE A 113 1.77 3.74 -3.87
CA PHE A 113 2.27 2.51 -4.47
C PHE A 113 1.14 1.54 -4.80
N LEU A 114 0.14 1.42 -3.91
CA LEU A 114 -1.03 0.59 -4.17
C LEU A 114 -1.83 1.09 -5.37
N GLY A 115 -2.03 2.39 -5.49
CA GLY A 115 -2.70 2.99 -6.65
C GLY A 115 -1.99 2.63 -7.97
N LEU A 116 -0.67 2.73 -7.99
CA LEU A 116 0.14 2.30 -9.14
C LEU A 116 0.00 0.79 -9.42
N TYR A 117 0.01 -0.05 -8.38
CA TYR A 117 -0.20 -1.49 -8.54
C TYR A 117 -1.57 -1.81 -9.13
N LEU A 118 -2.63 -1.25 -8.59
CA LEU A 118 -4.00 -1.47 -9.06
C LEU A 118 -4.17 -1.03 -10.52
N MET A 119 -3.54 0.08 -10.89
CA MET A 119 -3.60 0.60 -12.26
C MET A 119 -2.75 -0.21 -13.22
N VAL A 120 -1.49 -0.47 -12.87
CA VAL A 120 -0.51 -1.11 -13.78
C VAL A 120 -0.74 -2.62 -13.88
N LYS A 121 -0.93 -3.30 -12.75
CA LYS A 121 -1.04 -4.77 -12.69
C LYS A 121 -2.46 -5.28 -12.82
N GLN A 122 -3.44 -4.56 -12.27
CA GLN A 122 -4.84 -4.98 -12.31
C GLN A 122 -5.66 -4.25 -13.38
N GLY A 123 -5.11 -3.26 -14.06
CA GLY A 123 -5.78 -2.53 -15.14
C GLY A 123 -6.93 -1.64 -14.68
N GLN A 124 -6.98 -1.27 -13.39
CA GLN A 124 -8.01 -0.38 -12.88
C GLN A 124 -7.87 1.03 -13.46
N ALA A 125 -8.99 1.72 -13.64
CA ALA A 125 -9.00 3.12 -14.01
C ALA A 125 -8.33 3.97 -12.91
N GLU A 126 -7.64 5.04 -13.31
CA GLU A 126 -6.92 5.93 -12.38
C GLU A 126 -7.82 6.46 -11.26
N SER A 127 -9.06 6.86 -11.58
CA SER A 127 -10.04 7.35 -10.61
C SER A 127 -10.37 6.35 -9.51
N ILE A 128 -10.37 5.05 -9.83
CA ILE A 128 -10.63 3.96 -8.88
C ILE A 128 -9.34 3.55 -8.17
N ALA A 129 -8.24 3.37 -8.92
CA ALA A 129 -6.96 2.91 -8.41
C ALA A 129 -6.41 3.80 -7.29
N PHE A 130 -6.59 5.12 -7.38
CA PHE A 130 -6.10 6.09 -6.40
C PHE A 130 -7.15 6.63 -5.43
N GLU A 131 -8.31 5.99 -5.35
CA GLU A 131 -9.38 6.41 -4.42
C GLU A 131 -8.92 6.40 -2.96
N SER A 132 -8.25 5.35 -2.52
CA SER A 132 -7.73 5.25 -1.16
C SER A 132 -6.66 6.32 -0.87
N MET A 133 -5.80 6.63 -1.84
CA MET A 133 -4.82 7.71 -1.69
C MET A 133 -5.49 9.06 -1.45
N ARG A 134 -6.49 9.41 -2.25
CA ARG A 134 -7.23 10.67 -2.08
C ARG A 134 -7.96 10.75 -0.74
N SER A 135 -8.33 9.63 -0.16
CA SER A 135 -8.97 9.59 1.17
C SER A 135 -7.97 9.81 2.32
N VAL A 136 -6.67 9.69 2.07
CA VAL A 136 -5.60 9.81 3.06
C VAL A 136 -4.85 11.14 2.93
N TRP A 137 -4.47 11.51 1.71
CA TRP A 137 -3.64 12.68 1.47
C TRP A 137 -3.69 13.17 0.03
N GLU A 138 -3.20 14.39 -0.18
CA GLU A 138 -2.91 14.95 -1.50
C GLU A 138 -1.39 14.89 -1.72
N PRO A 139 -0.91 14.20 -2.78
CA PRO A 139 0.52 14.06 -3.02
C PRO A 139 1.21 15.41 -3.24
N ASN A 140 2.39 15.56 -2.65
CA ASN A 140 3.28 16.69 -2.92
C ASN A 140 3.91 16.60 -4.32
N ASP A 141 4.74 17.58 -4.70
CA ASP A 141 5.36 17.64 -6.02
C ASP A 141 6.25 16.44 -6.32
N VAL A 142 6.99 15.94 -5.34
CA VAL A 142 7.84 14.73 -5.47
C VAL A 142 7.00 13.51 -5.85
N TRP A 143 5.94 13.27 -5.10
CA TRP A 143 5.06 12.11 -5.31
C TRP A 143 4.17 12.27 -6.54
N SER A 144 3.67 13.45 -6.82
CA SER A 144 2.92 13.72 -8.05
C SER A 144 3.76 13.47 -9.30
N SER A 145 5.02 13.92 -9.30
CA SER A 145 5.97 13.67 -10.39
C SER A 145 6.33 12.20 -10.51
N PHE A 146 6.57 11.52 -9.40
CA PHE A 146 6.85 10.07 -9.38
C PHE A 146 5.68 9.26 -9.94
N ILE A 147 4.47 9.50 -9.46
CA ILE A 147 3.25 8.80 -9.91
C ILE A 147 3.05 9.04 -11.41
N SER A 148 3.12 10.29 -11.86
CA SER A 148 2.98 10.66 -13.27
C SER A 148 4.00 9.95 -14.17
N SER A 149 5.26 9.91 -13.74
CA SER A 149 6.34 9.22 -14.48
C SER A 149 6.09 7.73 -14.60
N MET A 150 5.64 7.08 -13.53
CA MET A 150 5.37 5.64 -13.53
C MET A 150 4.11 5.31 -14.35
N VAL A 151 3.06 6.11 -14.24
CA VAL A 151 1.85 5.97 -15.06
C VAL A 151 2.19 6.08 -16.54
N THR A 152 2.96 7.08 -16.94
CA THR A 152 3.39 7.27 -18.34
C THR A 152 4.22 6.09 -18.83
N LYS A 153 5.25 5.69 -18.07
CA LYS A 153 6.15 4.60 -18.43
C LYS A 153 5.41 3.28 -18.67
N TYR A 154 4.54 2.90 -17.75
CA TYR A 154 3.81 1.64 -17.84
C TYR A 154 2.60 1.70 -18.79
N ALA A 155 2.05 2.87 -19.07
CA ALA A 155 1.02 3.05 -20.10
C ALA A 155 1.60 2.88 -21.51
N GLU A 156 2.81 3.34 -21.76
CA GLU A 156 3.50 3.19 -23.05
C GLU A 156 3.83 1.73 -23.39
N GLY A 157 4.16 0.92 -22.36
CA GLY A 157 4.43 -0.51 -22.49
C GLY A 157 3.18 -1.39 -22.56
N ALA A 158 1.97 -0.83 -22.38
CA ALA A 158 0.73 -1.60 -22.39
C ALA A 158 0.29 -1.96 -23.82
N PRO A 159 -0.34 -3.14 -24.04
CA PRO A 159 -0.96 -3.48 -25.31
C PRO A 159 -1.96 -2.41 -25.78
N ALA A 160 -2.11 -2.25 -27.10
CA ALA A 160 -2.98 -1.21 -27.70
C ALA A 160 -4.42 -1.22 -27.15
N ASP A 161 -4.93 -2.41 -26.78
CA ASP A 161 -6.27 -2.55 -26.20
C ASP A 161 -6.39 -1.99 -24.77
N ALA A 162 -5.32 -2.08 -23.98
CA ALA A 162 -5.28 -1.47 -22.64
C ALA A 162 -5.19 0.06 -22.73
N LYS A 163 -4.46 0.59 -23.72
CA LYS A 163 -4.42 2.04 -24.03
C LYS A 163 -5.80 2.58 -24.41
N LYS A 164 -6.57 1.85 -25.22
CA LYS A 164 -7.94 2.24 -25.62
C LYS A 164 -8.91 2.24 -24.45
N ARG A 165 -8.81 1.27 -23.52
CA ARG A 165 -9.67 1.23 -22.33
C ARG A 165 -9.37 2.40 -21.38
N ARG A 166 -8.10 2.75 -21.21
CA ARG A 166 -7.67 3.91 -20.38
C ARG A 166 -8.12 5.23 -21.00
N ALA A 167 -7.96 5.41 -22.30
CA ALA A 167 -8.42 6.62 -23.01
C ALA A 167 -9.95 6.80 -22.94
N ARG A 168 -10.72 5.71 -23.03
CA ARG A 168 -12.19 5.76 -22.88
C ARG A 168 -12.64 6.08 -21.46
N ALA A 169 -11.93 5.57 -20.45
CA ALA A 169 -12.22 5.88 -19.05
C ALA A 169 -11.92 7.37 -18.75
N TRP A 170 -10.85 7.91 -19.33
CA TRP A 170 -10.50 9.32 -19.18
C TRP A 170 -11.51 10.26 -19.85
N LEU A 171 -11.98 9.94 -21.05
CA LEU A 171 -13.01 10.70 -21.79
C LEU A 171 -14.36 10.68 -21.07
N ALA A 172 -14.73 9.60 -20.40
CA ALA A 172 -15.95 9.50 -19.60
C ALA A 172 -15.90 10.34 -18.30
N PHE A 173 -14.71 10.74 -17.86
CA PHE A 173 -14.53 11.56 -16.66
C PHE A 173 -14.55 13.07 -16.96
N VAL A 174 -14.30 13.48 -18.20
CA VAL A 174 -14.19 14.89 -18.65
C VAL A 174 -15.48 15.40 -19.29
N THR A 175 -16.47 14.52 -19.54
CA THR A 175 -17.82 14.86 -20.06
C THR A 175 -18.86 14.67 -18.97
#